data_8ab01e207da6ef49bd9aaa2e682d6bd5
#
_entry.id   8ab01e207da6ef49bd9aaa2e682d6bd5
#
_cell.length_a   1.000
_cell.length_b   1.000
_cell.length_c   1.000
_cell.angle_alpha   90.00
_cell.angle_beta   90.00
_cell.angle_gamma   90.00
#
_symmetry.space_group_name_H-M   'P 1'
#
loop_
_entity.id
_entity.type
_entity.pdbx_description
1 polymer ?
#
loop_
_entity_poly.entity_id
_entity_poly.type
_entity_poly.pdbx_seq_one_letter_code
_entity_poly.pdbx_strand_id
1 'polypeptide(L)'
;TDSVRDYFLAEVWINNKWDWPGKNWSMWKVQNTDSSNEYADGKWRFMFYDIEFGGVSGEGDAWTNTMKEDNYKPKGLLDTDTKNPAVLSFAYLMSNEDFRNDFNDRLLKMSEGTFEKEKALDRLAEFESIYSPLYEQFFARYPDTGSAEEALHGGYASSDCIRAFINKRDKSIQSIVDWTNSQF
;
A
#
# COMPACT_ATOMS: atom_id res chain seq x y z
N THR A 1 -7.11 -14.58 8.82
CA THR A 1 -6.41 -13.46 9.49
C THR A 1 -5.17 -13.03 8.73
N ASP A 2 -4.30 -13.94 8.30
CA ASP A 2 -3.03 -13.59 7.64
C ASP A 2 -3.22 -12.73 6.40
N SER A 3 -4.13 -13.11 5.50
CA SER A 3 -4.40 -12.32 4.29
C SER A 3 -4.91 -10.91 4.58
N VAL A 4 -5.72 -10.71 5.62
CA VAL A 4 -6.14 -9.37 6.04
C VAL A 4 -4.94 -8.58 6.52
N ARG A 5 -4.13 -9.17 7.40
CA ARG A 5 -2.93 -8.53 7.93
C ARG A 5 -1.98 -8.11 6.82
N ASP A 6 -1.59 -9.05 5.95
CA ASP A 6 -0.56 -8.82 4.93
C ASP A 6 -1.03 -7.82 3.86
N TYR A 7 -2.33 -7.84 3.52
CA TYR A 7 -2.94 -6.86 2.65
C TYR A 7 -2.89 -5.44 3.24
N PHE A 8 -3.39 -5.26 4.47
CA PHE A 8 -3.39 -3.95 5.12
C PHE A 8 -1.98 -3.46 5.44
N LEU A 9 -1.02 -4.34 5.75
CA LEU A 9 0.39 -3.98 5.89
C LEU A 9 0.93 -3.30 4.64
N ALA A 10 0.71 -3.89 3.47
CA ALA A 10 1.21 -3.34 2.23
C ALA A 10 0.50 -2.03 1.87
N GLU A 11 -0.83 -1.96 1.96
CA GLU A 11 -1.61 -0.74 1.69
C GLU A 11 -1.21 0.43 2.61
N VAL A 12 -0.99 0.15 3.89
CA VAL A 12 -0.50 1.15 4.85
C VAL A 12 0.92 1.57 4.52
N TRP A 13 1.81 0.62 4.21
CA TRP A 13 3.19 0.93 3.91
C TRP A 13 3.34 1.79 2.66
N ILE A 14 2.66 1.44 1.55
CA ILE A 14 2.70 2.24 0.31
C ILE A 14 1.93 3.56 0.41
N ASN A 15 1.21 3.80 1.49
CA ASN A 15 0.35 4.97 1.68
C ASN A 15 -0.72 5.10 0.59
N ASN A 16 -1.41 3.99 0.24
CA ASN A 16 -2.55 4.05 -0.65
C ASN A 16 -3.76 4.67 0.09
N LYS A 17 -4.12 5.91 -0.21
CA LYS A 17 -5.07 6.67 0.61
C LYS A 17 -6.21 7.36 -0.14
N TRP A 18 -6.07 7.62 -1.44
CA TRP A 18 -6.99 8.52 -2.14
C TRP A 18 -8.40 7.94 -2.28
N ASP A 19 -8.53 6.74 -2.77
CA ASP A 19 -9.82 6.08 -2.96
C ASP A 19 -9.93 4.74 -2.20
N TRP A 20 -8.81 4.18 -1.81
CA TRP A 20 -8.76 3.04 -0.90
C TRP A 20 -8.90 3.52 0.57
N PRO A 21 -9.59 2.81 1.44
CA PRO A 21 -10.38 1.59 1.22
C PRO A 21 -11.86 1.84 0.88
N GLY A 22 -12.23 3.03 0.44
CA GLY A 22 -13.61 3.33 0.02
C GLY A 22 -14.05 2.47 -1.15
N LYS A 23 -13.15 2.21 -2.07
CA LYS A 23 -13.23 1.28 -3.19
C LYS A 23 -11.86 0.60 -3.40
N ASN A 24 -11.67 -0.06 -4.53
CA ASN A 24 -10.39 -0.65 -4.95
C ASN A 24 -9.85 -1.71 -3.96
N TRP A 25 -10.75 -2.53 -3.44
CA TRP A 25 -10.42 -3.75 -2.73
C TRP A 25 -11.26 -4.92 -3.23
N SER A 26 -10.69 -6.09 -3.22
CA SER A 26 -11.35 -7.31 -3.68
C SER A 26 -10.94 -8.50 -2.82
N MET A 27 -11.79 -9.51 -2.81
CA MET A 27 -11.52 -10.78 -2.11
C MET A 27 -11.86 -11.94 -3.02
N TRP A 28 -11.12 -13.01 -2.86
CA TRP A 28 -11.34 -14.26 -3.56
C TRP A 28 -11.17 -15.46 -2.63
N LYS A 29 -11.76 -16.57 -3.03
CA LYS A 29 -11.47 -17.90 -2.48
C LYS A 29 -11.68 -18.95 -3.57
N VAL A 30 -11.02 -20.08 -3.45
CA VAL A 30 -11.31 -21.22 -4.34
C VAL A 30 -12.66 -21.84 -3.96
N GLN A 31 -13.39 -22.27 -4.97
CA GLN A 31 -14.66 -22.97 -4.78
C GLN A 31 -14.44 -24.41 -4.32
N ASN A 32 -13.46 -25.08 -4.92
CA ASN A 32 -13.08 -26.44 -4.56
C ASN A 32 -11.69 -26.43 -3.93
N THR A 33 -11.57 -27.02 -2.74
CA THR A 33 -10.29 -27.11 -2.04
C THR A 33 -9.39 -28.17 -2.64
N ASP A 34 -8.08 -27.90 -2.66
CA ASP A 34 -7.04 -28.83 -3.10
C ASP A 34 -5.86 -28.77 -2.14
N SER A 35 -5.60 -29.84 -1.42
CA SER A 35 -4.54 -29.91 -0.42
C SER A 35 -3.11 -29.88 -1.00
N SER A 36 -2.97 -30.06 -2.31
CA SER A 36 -1.67 -29.95 -3.01
C SER A 36 -1.28 -28.49 -3.29
N ASN A 37 -2.20 -27.53 -3.12
CA ASN A 37 -1.98 -26.11 -3.34
C ASN A 37 -2.34 -25.32 -2.08
N GLU A 38 -1.37 -24.65 -1.47
CA GLU A 38 -1.54 -23.88 -0.24
C GLU A 38 -2.59 -22.75 -0.35
N TYR A 39 -2.83 -22.24 -1.55
CA TYR A 39 -3.83 -21.21 -1.81
C TYR A 39 -5.23 -21.77 -2.06
N ALA A 40 -5.36 -23.07 -2.25
CA ALA A 40 -6.63 -23.75 -2.50
C ALA A 40 -7.27 -24.32 -1.23
N ASP A 41 -7.12 -23.65 -0.09
CA ASP A 41 -7.61 -24.09 1.22
C ASP A 41 -9.05 -23.62 1.56
N GLY A 42 -9.72 -22.93 0.61
CA GLY A 42 -11.09 -22.41 0.79
C GLY A 42 -11.19 -21.15 1.66
N LYS A 43 -10.07 -20.60 2.12
CA LYS A 43 -10.09 -19.34 2.88
C LYS A 43 -10.26 -18.13 1.98
N TRP A 44 -10.91 -17.10 2.49
CA TRP A 44 -10.97 -15.80 1.84
C TRP A 44 -9.63 -15.09 1.93
N ARG A 45 -9.22 -14.48 0.80
CA ARG A 45 -8.01 -13.70 0.68
C ARG A 45 -8.30 -12.36 0.03
N PHE A 46 -7.70 -11.31 0.57
CA PHE A 46 -7.65 -10.02 -0.12
C PHE A 46 -6.73 -10.11 -1.33
N MET A 47 -7.00 -9.27 -2.31
CA MET A 47 -6.22 -9.13 -3.53
C MET A 47 -5.92 -7.66 -3.74
N PHE A 48 -4.68 -7.33 -4.11
CA PHE A 48 -4.33 -5.98 -4.55
C PHE A 48 -5.02 -5.67 -5.87
N TYR A 49 -5.59 -4.49 -5.92
CA TYR A 49 -6.31 -4.00 -7.07
C TYR A 49 -6.25 -2.48 -7.08
N ASP A 50 -5.82 -1.89 -8.21
CA ASP A 50 -5.84 -0.45 -8.47
C ASP A 50 -5.08 0.34 -7.39
N ILE A 51 -3.79 0.02 -7.21
CA ILE A 51 -2.94 0.57 -6.15
C ILE A 51 -2.05 1.73 -6.61
N GLU A 52 -2.38 2.36 -7.75
CA GLU A 52 -1.57 3.37 -8.40
C GLU A 52 -1.41 4.67 -7.60
N PHE A 53 -2.21 4.87 -6.56
CA PHE A 53 -2.09 6.04 -5.68
C PHE A 53 -1.09 5.86 -4.54
N GLY A 54 -0.39 4.74 -4.47
CA GLY A 54 0.64 4.49 -3.46
C GLY A 54 1.89 5.36 -3.66
N GLY A 55 2.21 6.24 -2.71
CA GLY A 55 3.44 7.03 -2.72
C GLY A 55 3.56 8.10 -3.82
N VAL A 56 2.50 8.39 -4.56
CA VAL A 56 2.50 9.24 -5.77
C VAL A 56 2.82 10.72 -5.54
N SER A 57 2.67 11.22 -4.32
CA SER A 57 3.05 12.59 -3.95
C SER A 57 4.45 12.68 -3.34
N GLY A 58 5.23 11.63 -3.48
CA GLY A 58 6.64 11.61 -3.10
C GLY A 58 6.87 11.77 -1.60
N GLU A 59 7.75 12.69 -1.21
CA GLU A 59 8.13 12.87 0.18
C GLU A 59 6.92 13.23 1.09
N GLY A 60 5.92 13.95 0.58
CA GLY A 60 4.71 14.28 1.33
C GLY A 60 3.95 13.02 1.77
N ASP A 61 3.79 12.06 0.88
CA ASP A 61 3.15 10.78 1.17
C ASP A 61 3.96 9.91 2.13
N ALA A 62 5.29 9.99 2.06
CA ALA A 62 6.16 9.22 2.95
C ALA A 62 5.92 9.51 4.44
N TRP A 63 5.49 10.73 4.79
CA TRP A 63 5.20 11.14 6.17
C TRP A 63 3.74 10.97 6.58
N THR A 64 2.86 10.59 5.67
CA THR A 64 1.44 10.41 5.95
C THR A 64 1.20 9.16 6.80
N ASN A 65 0.36 9.30 7.83
CA ASN A 65 -0.14 8.16 8.59
C ASN A 65 -1.45 7.65 7.99
N THR A 66 -1.34 6.65 7.13
CA THR A 66 -2.47 6.02 6.43
C THR A 66 -3.51 5.42 7.39
N MET A 67 -3.12 5.03 8.60
CA MET A 67 -4.03 4.48 9.60
C MET A 67 -5.09 5.47 10.05
N LYS A 68 -4.77 6.76 10.09
CA LYS A 68 -5.65 7.86 10.54
C LYS A 68 -6.14 8.76 9.40
N GLU A 69 -5.70 8.54 8.18
CA GLU A 69 -6.11 9.33 7.03
C GLU A 69 -7.60 9.17 6.76
N ASP A 70 -8.33 10.26 6.58
CA ASP A 70 -9.78 10.28 6.65
C ASP A 70 -10.52 10.66 5.37
N ASN A 71 -9.84 10.84 4.22
CA ASN A 71 -10.50 11.26 2.99
C ASN A 71 -11.75 10.43 2.65
N TYR A 72 -11.64 9.10 2.83
CA TYR A 72 -12.74 8.14 2.67
C TYR A 72 -12.92 7.25 3.90
N LYS A 73 -12.30 7.60 5.00
CA LYS A 73 -12.21 6.86 6.26
C LYS A 73 -12.49 7.81 7.43
N PRO A 74 -13.75 8.14 7.75
CA PRO A 74 -14.09 9.20 8.72
C PRO A 74 -13.39 9.11 10.08
N LYS A 75 -12.99 7.91 10.49
CA LYS A 75 -12.24 7.66 11.73
C LYS A 75 -10.96 6.83 11.47
N GLY A 76 -10.46 6.84 10.24
CA GLY A 76 -9.31 6.04 9.82
C GLY A 76 -9.62 4.55 9.69
N LEU A 77 -8.57 3.74 9.67
CA LEU A 77 -8.67 2.28 9.50
C LEU A 77 -9.10 1.54 10.78
N LEU A 78 -9.17 2.23 11.91
CA LEU A 78 -9.59 1.66 13.20
C LEU A 78 -11.07 1.94 13.52
N ASP A 79 -11.85 2.41 12.54
CA ASP A 79 -13.27 2.73 12.72
C ASP A 79 -14.14 1.46 12.78
N THR A 80 -14.64 1.14 13.97
CA THR A 80 -15.56 0.02 14.20
C THR A 80 -17.03 0.37 13.92
N ASP A 81 -17.35 1.64 13.65
CA ASP A 81 -18.69 2.10 13.28
C ASP A 81 -18.88 2.22 11.76
N THR A 82 -17.83 1.95 10.99
CA THR A 82 -17.88 2.04 9.52
C THR A 82 -18.81 1.00 8.91
N LYS A 83 -19.41 1.35 7.77
CA LYS A 83 -20.14 0.40 6.92
C LYS A 83 -19.27 -0.30 5.88
N ASN A 84 -18.00 0.08 5.77
CA ASN A 84 -17.05 -0.56 4.86
C ASN A 84 -16.59 -1.90 5.45
N PRO A 85 -16.91 -3.04 4.85
CA PRO A 85 -16.62 -4.35 5.44
C PRO A 85 -15.12 -4.66 5.49
N ALA A 86 -14.30 -4.10 4.59
CA ALA A 86 -12.84 -4.27 4.63
C ALA A 86 -12.26 -3.56 5.86
N VAL A 87 -12.59 -2.28 6.05
CA VAL A 87 -12.16 -1.51 7.23
C VAL A 87 -12.70 -2.13 8.51
N LEU A 88 -13.98 -2.50 8.54
CA LEU A 88 -14.61 -3.10 9.72
C LEU A 88 -13.90 -4.39 10.16
N SER A 89 -13.57 -5.25 9.19
CA SER A 89 -12.86 -6.50 9.47
C SER A 89 -11.47 -6.23 10.05
N PHE A 90 -10.75 -5.27 9.50
CA PHE A 90 -9.42 -4.89 9.99
C PHE A 90 -9.51 -4.23 11.38
N ALA A 91 -10.43 -3.29 11.59
CA ALA A 91 -10.60 -2.59 12.87
C ALA A 91 -10.91 -3.57 14.02
N TYR A 92 -11.78 -4.54 13.80
CA TYR A 92 -12.06 -5.58 14.80
C TYR A 92 -10.84 -6.49 15.07
N LEU A 93 -10.06 -6.83 14.06
CA LEU A 93 -8.82 -7.59 14.27
C LEU A 93 -7.81 -6.77 15.06
N MET A 94 -7.66 -5.48 14.77
CA MET A 94 -6.76 -4.57 15.50
C MET A 94 -7.19 -4.36 16.96
N SER A 95 -8.45 -4.58 17.32
CA SER A 95 -8.91 -4.56 18.71
C SER A 95 -8.36 -5.74 19.53
N ASN A 96 -7.93 -6.82 18.88
CA ASN A 96 -7.23 -7.92 19.53
C ASN A 96 -5.73 -7.57 19.68
N GLU A 97 -5.23 -7.62 20.92
CA GLU A 97 -3.86 -7.21 21.26
C GLU A 97 -2.80 -8.04 20.53
N ASP A 98 -2.96 -9.35 20.46
CA ASP A 98 -1.99 -10.23 19.79
C ASP A 98 -1.91 -9.93 18.29
N PHE A 99 -3.06 -9.73 17.63
CA PHE A 99 -3.10 -9.37 16.21
C PHE A 99 -2.47 -8.00 15.98
N ARG A 100 -2.80 -7.01 16.82
CA ARG A 100 -2.25 -5.66 16.74
C ARG A 100 -0.74 -5.64 16.92
N ASN A 101 -0.22 -6.39 17.89
CA ASN A 101 1.21 -6.51 18.12
C ASN A 101 1.91 -7.17 16.92
N ASP A 102 1.37 -8.28 16.38
CA ASP A 102 1.92 -8.92 15.18
C ASP A 102 1.87 -8.00 13.95
N PHE A 103 0.79 -7.24 13.77
CA PHE A 103 0.69 -6.24 12.70
C PHE A 103 1.76 -5.15 12.84
N ASN A 104 1.91 -4.56 14.01
CA ASN A 104 2.86 -3.48 14.26
C ASN A 104 4.31 -3.96 14.09
N ASP A 105 4.64 -5.13 14.64
CA ASP A 105 5.97 -5.75 14.49
C ASP A 105 6.33 -6.02 13.02
N ARG A 106 5.36 -6.48 12.23
CA ARG A 106 5.57 -6.73 10.80
C ARG A 106 5.69 -5.45 10.01
N LEU A 107 4.91 -4.42 10.34
CA LEU A 107 5.00 -3.12 9.68
C LEU A 107 6.40 -2.51 9.85
N LEU A 108 6.97 -2.58 11.04
CA LEU A 108 8.36 -2.17 11.30
C LEU A 108 9.36 -2.98 10.48
N LYS A 109 9.19 -4.30 10.43
CA LYS A 109 10.10 -5.20 9.71
C LYS A 109 9.97 -5.14 8.19
N MET A 110 8.90 -4.58 7.63
CA MET A 110 8.77 -4.44 6.18
C MET A 110 9.90 -3.60 5.58
N SER A 111 10.32 -2.55 6.28
CA SER A 111 11.45 -1.71 5.86
C SER A 111 12.83 -2.39 5.95
N GLU A 112 12.92 -3.50 6.69
CA GLU A 112 14.13 -4.32 6.79
C GLU A 112 14.11 -5.52 5.82
N GLY A 113 12.95 -5.81 5.21
CA GLY A 113 12.71 -6.99 4.38
C GLY A 113 12.17 -6.67 2.99
N THR A 114 10.86 -6.79 2.84
CA THR A 114 10.18 -6.68 1.53
C THR A 114 10.32 -5.28 0.92
N PHE A 115 10.24 -4.24 1.74
CA PHE A 115 10.38 -2.84 1.36
C PHE A 115 11.68 -2.22 1.89
N GLU A 116 12.73 -3.03 2.03
CA GLU A 116 14.06 -2.53 2.33
C GLU A 116 14.46 -1.54 1.23
N LYS A 117 14.95 -0.37 1.66
CA LYS A 117 15.09 0.81 0.80
C LYS A 117 15.91 0.56 -0.45
N GLU A 118 17.09 -0.05 -0.31
CA GLU A 118 17.99 -0.25 -1.46
C GLU A 118 17.37 -1.25 -2.45
N LYS A 119 16.73 -2.31 -1.97
CA LYS A 119 16.01 -3.25 -2.84
C LYS A 119 14.84 -2.61 -3.58
N ALA A 120 14.09 -1.73 -2.91
CA ALA A 120 12.99 -1.01 -3.53
C ALA A 120 13.49 -0.01 -4.58
N LEU A 121 14.61 0.69 -4.32
CA LEU A 121 15.25 1.58 -5.27
C LEU A 121 15.84 0.84 -6.47
N ASP A 122 16.48 -0.31 -6.26
CA ASP A 122 16.99 -1.18 -7.32
C ASP A 122 15.84 -1.67 -8.22
N ARG A 123 14.71 -2.05 -7.63
CA ARG A 123 13.53 -2.46 -8.39
C ARG A 123 12.92 -1.30 -9.19
N LEU A 124 12.88 -0.10 -8.62
CA LEU A 124 12.45 1.09 -9.35
C LEU A 124 13.37 1.37 -10.54
N ALA A 125 14.71 1.32 -10.35
CA ALA A 125 15.67 1.51 -11.41
C ALA A 125 15.55 0.46 -12.53
N GLU A 126 15.26 -0.80 -12.17
CA GLU A 126 14.95 -1.85 -13.15
C GLU A 126 13.73 -1.50 -13.99
N PHE A 127 12.62 -1.07 -13.36
CA PHE A 127 11.42 -0.63 -14.09
C PHE A 127 11.69 0.58 -14.96
N GLU A 128 12.41 1.58 -14.48
CA GLU A 128 12.82 2.73 -15.29
C GLU A 128 13.61 2.30 -16.53
N SER A 129 14.56 1.39 -16.38
CA SER A 129 15.35 0.89 -17.53
C SER A 129 14.50 0.18 -18.59
N ILE A 130 13.43 -0.49 -18.17
CA ILE A 130 12.51 -1.22 -19.07
C ILE A 130 11.52 -0.27 -19.74
N TYR A 131 10.93 0.65 -18.96
CA TYR A 131 9.79 1.44 -19.41
C TYR A 131 10.15 2.80 -20.01
N SER A 132 11.28 3.44 -19.62
CA SER A 132 11.68 4.74 -20.16
C SER A 132 11.78 4.76 -21.68
N PRO A 133 12.36 3.75 -22.36
CA PRO A 133 12.40 3.74 -23.82
C PRO A 133 11.01 3.66 -24.49
N LEU A 134 9.99 3.21 -23.74
CA LEU A 134 8.64 3.08 -24.23
C LEU A 134 7.82 4.36 -24.05
N TYR A 135 8.19 5.22 -23.11
CA TYR A 135 7.49 6.48 -22.83
C TYR A 135 7.49 7.42 -24.03
N GLU A 136 8.62 7.56 -24.71
CA GLU A 136 8.67 8.40 -25.93
C GLU A 136 7.71 7.91 -27.01
N GLN A 137 7.62 6.60 -27.22
CA GLN A 137 6.70 6.01 -28.19
C GLN A 137 5.24 6.15 -27.73
N PHE A 138 4.97 5.96 -26.45
CA PHE A 138 3.64 6.11 -25.88
C PHE A 138 3.13 7.55 -26.02
N PHE A 139 3.91 8.54 -25.57
CA PHE A 139 3.50 9.95 -25.62
C PHE A 139 3.53 10.53 -27.04
N ALA A 140 4.35 9.99 -27.95
CA ALA A 140 4.24 10.33 -29.37
C ALA A 140 2.90 9.89 -29.98
N ARG A 141 2.34 8.78 -29.50
CA ARG A 141 1.03 8.29 -29.91
C ARG A 141 -0.14 8.98 -29.20
N TYR A 142 0.06 9.39 -27.95
CA TYR A 142 -0.96 9.98 -27.08
C TYR A 142 -0.47 11.31 -26.49
N PRO A 143 -0.25 12.35 -27.31
CA PRO A 143 0.42 13.58 -26.88
C PRO A 143 -0.35 14.37 -25.83
N ASP A 144 -1.68 14.19 -25.76
CA ASP A 144 -2.53 14.89 -24.81
C ASP A 144 -2.51 14.29 -23.38
N THR A 145 -1.78 13.17 -23.16
CA THR A 145 -1.75 12.47 -21.88
C THR A 145 -0.53 12.79 -21.03
N GLY A 146 0.43 13.58 -21.54
CA GLY A 146 1.65 13.98 -20.83
C GLY A 146 2.91 13.81 -21.68
N SER A 147 4.05 13.65 -21.03
CA SER A 147 5.35 13.47 -21.67
C SER A 147 6.23 12.46 -20.95
N ALA A 148 7.25 11.94 -21.64
CA ALA A 148 8.26 11.06 -21.03
C ALA A 148 8.99 11.76 -19.88
N GLU A 149 9.30 13.05 -20.02
CA GLU A 149 9.92 13.86 -18.97
C GLU A 149 9.02 13.95 -17.72
N GLU A 150 7.72 14.18 -17.88
CA GLU A 150 6.78 14.21 -16.76
C GLU A 150 6.62 12.84 -16.08
N ALA A 151 6.62 11.75 -16.84
CA ALA A 151 6.54 10.41 -16.28
C ALA A 151 7.78 10.04 -15.43
N LEU A 152 8.95 10.54 -15.80
CA LEU A 152 10.19 10.30 -15.06
C LEU A 152 10.42 11.32 -13.95
N HIS A 153 10.23 12.61 -14.23
CA HIS A 153 10.70 13.73 -13.43
C HIS A 153 9.61 14.73 -13.03
N GLY A 154 8.35 14.43 -13.30
CA GLY A 154 7.23 15.28 -12.93
C GLY A 154 6.96 15.32 -11.42
N GLY A 155 6.09 16.25 -11.02
CA GLY A 155 5.76 16.50 -9.62
C GLY A 155 4.74 15.56 -8.99
N TYR A 156 4.16 14.60 -9.75
CA TYR A 156 3.12 13.70 -9.29
C TYR A 156 3.18 12.38 -10.05
N ALA A 157 3.07 11.25 -9.35
CA ALA A 157 3.08 9.90 -9.91
C ALA A 157 4.29 9.59 -10.84
N SER A 158 5.36 10.37 -10.74
CA SER A 158 6.60 10.16 -11.50
C SER A 158 7.55 9.20 -10.80
N SER A 159 8.53 8.69 -11.53
CA SER A 159 9.62 7.90 -10.95
C SER A 159 10.34 8.63 -9.82
N ASP A 160 10.58 9.92 -9.97
CA ASP A 160 11.24 10.73 -8.94
C ASP A 160 10.37 10.87 -7.68
N CYS A 161 9.04 10.97 -7.82
CA CYS A 161 8.13 10.95 -6.67
C CYS A 161 8.19 9.62 -5.93
N ILE A 162 8.13 8.49 -6.62
CA ILE A 162 8.24 7.16 -6.00
C ILE A 162 9.61 7.00 -5.32
N ARG A 163 10.69 7.47 -5.95
CA ARG A 163 12.04 7.49 -5.37
C ARG A 163 12.09 8.31 -4.08
N ALA A 164 11.49 9.50 -4.08
CA ALA A 164 11.44 10.38 -2.90
C ALA A 164 10.63 9.73 -1.77
N PHE A 165 9.51 9.08 -2.09
CA PHE A 165 8.73 8.30 -1.14
C PHE A 165 9.56 7.18 -0.50
N ILE A 166 10.16 6.30 -1.31
CA ILE A 166 10.98 5.17 -0.83
C ILE A 166 12.11 5.66 0.09
N ASN A 167 12.78 6.77 -0.25
CA ASN A 167 13.89 7.31 0.53
C ASN A 167 13.51 7.81 1.93
N LYS A 168 12.22 8.03 2.21
CA LYS A 168 11.75 8.64 3.47
C LYS A 168 10.79 7.75 4.26
N ARG A 169 10.12 6.80 3.61
CA ARG A 169 9.00 6.06 4.20
C ARG A 169 9.39 5.28 5.46
N ASP A 170 10.54 4.66 5.48
CA ASP A 170 11.07 3.91 6.63
C ASP A 170 11.08 4.74 7.92
N LYS A 171 11.37 6.04 7.82
CA LYS A 171 11.47 6.97 8.96
C LYS A 171 10.13 7.31 9.60
N SER A 172 9.03 7.13 8.88
CA SER A 172 7.68 7.43 9.38
C SER A 172 6.97 6.24 10.00
N ILE A 173 7.43 5.02 9.73
CA ILE A 173 6.74 3.79 10.13
C ILE A 173 6.62 3.69 11.67
N GLN A 174 7.68 4.03 12.42
CA GLN A 174 7.61 4.02 13.88
C GLN A 174 6.50 4.93 14.40
N SER A 175 6.33 6.13 13.83
CA SER A 175 5.28 7.06 14.25
C SER A 175 3.87 6.54 13.94
N ILE A 176 3.70 5.73 12.91
CA ILE A 176 2.43 5.06 12.59
C ILE A 176 2.11 4.01 13.65
N VAL A 177 3.11 3.21 14.05
CA VAL A 177 2.97 2.21 15.11
C VAL A 177 2.67 2.87 16.45
N ASP A 178 3.39 3.92 16.83
CA ASP A 178 3.17 4.65 18.07
C ASP A 178 1.76 5.26 18.12
N TRP A 179 1.32 5.86 17.04
CA TRP A 179 -0.06 6.37 16.94
C TRP A 179 -1.07 5.24 17.07
N THR A 180 -0.88 4.12 16.36
CA THR A 180 -1.79 2.97 16.40
C THR A 180 -1.94 2.46 17.84
N ASN A 181 -0.83 2.28 18.55
CA ASN A 181 -0.86 1.83 19.96
C ASN A 181 -1.55 2.84 20.89
N SER A 182 -1.49 4.13 20.58
CA SER A 182 -2.13 5.17 21.40
C SER A 182 -3.67 5.18 21.29
N GLN A 183 -4.25 4.38 20.37
CA GLN A 183 -5.70 4.31 20.18
C GLN A 183 -6.36 3.22 21.04
N PHE A 184 -5.59 2.41 21.75
CA PHE A 184 -6.02 1.30 22.61
C PHE A 184 -5.46 1.44 24.03
#